data_41d08a9b38c69f2e10d7c6a48a457100
#
_entry.id   41d08a9b38c69f2e10d7c6a48a457100
#
_cell.length_a   1.000
_cell.length_b   1.000
_cell.length_c   1.000
_cell.angle_alpha   90.00
_cell.angle_beta   90.00
_cell.angle_gamma   90.00
#
_symmetry.space_group_name_H-M   'P 1'
#
loop_
_entity.id
_entity.type
_entity.pdbx_description
1 polymer ?
#
loop_
_entity_poly.entity_id
_entity_poly.type
_entity_poly.pdbx_seq_one_letter_code
_entity_poly.pdbx_strand_id
1 'polypeptide(L)'
;MPRIPVSTYRLQFNHTFTFKDAAALVPYLHALGITDCYASSLLKAAPESMHGYDLVEPGTLNPELGSDEDFALFADALKQHDMGLLVDVVPNHMGIGTPDNRWWWDVLENGPGARYAAAFDIDWTPLKRE
;
A
#
# COMPACT_ATOMS: atom_id res chain seq x y z
N MET A 1 -16.10 18.41 -11.53
CA MET A 1 -16.29 18.45 -10.07
C MET A 1 -15.59 17.25 -9.46
N PRO A 2 -15.03 17.34 -8.25
CA PRO A 2 -14.49 16.17 -7.59
C PRO A 2 -15.61 15.14 -7.37
N ARG A 3 -15.30 13.86 -7.58
CA ARG A 3 -16.20 12.74 -7.30
C ARG A 3 -16.37 12.63 -5.78
N ILE A 4 -17.60 12.52 -5.31
CA ILE A 4 -17.92 12.29 -3.89
C ILE A 4 -18.47 10.87 -3.80
N PRO A 5 -17.82 9.95 -3.04
CA PRO A 5 -18.33 8.61 -2.82
C PRO A 5 -19.72 8.64 -2.15
N VAL A 6 -20.65 7.85 -2.66
CA VAL A 6 -22.00 7.71 -2.09
C VAL A 6 -22.06 6.47 -1.18
N SER A 7 -21.45 5.36 -1.65
CA SER A 7 -21.33 4.12 -0.89
C SER A 7 -19.97 3.49 -1.16
N THR A 8 -19.30 3.04 -0.12
CA THR A 8 -17.97 2.44 -0.23
C THR A 8 -17.99 1.01 0.28
N TYR A 9 -17.19 0.15 -0.34
CA TYR A 9 -16.93 -1.21 0.14
C TYR A 9 -15.42 -1.42 0.29
N ARG A 10 -14.98 -1.81 1.51
CA ARG A 10 -13.57 -2.02 1.78
C ARG A 10 -13.11 -3.39 1.31
N LEU A 11 -12.03 -3.41 0.52
CA LEU A 11 -11.34 -4.61 0.08
C LEU A 11 -9.99 -4.70 0.81
N GLN A 12 -9.76 -5.82 1.48
CA GLN A 12 -8.48 -6.13 2.10
C GLN A 12 -7.62 -6.93 1.14
N PHE A 13 -6.58 -6.29 0.58
CA PHE A 13 -5.63 -6.91 -0.33
C PHE A 13 -4.51 -7.63 0.43
N ASN A 14 -4.16 -8.82 -0.03
CA ASN A 14 -3.02 -9.63 0.38
C ASN A 14 -2.81 -10.75 -0.66
N HIS A 15 -1.86 -11.66 -0.45
CA HIS A 15 -1.57 -12.77 -1.37
C HIS A 15 -2.74 -13.76 -1.56
N THR A 16 -3.77 -13.73 -0.70
CA THR A 16 -4.98 -14.56 -0.84
C THR A 16 -6.16 -13.82 -1.46
N PHE A 17 -6.06 -12.49 -1.64
CA PHE A 17 -7.02 -11.65 -2.33
C PHE A 17 -6.29 -10.59 -3.15
N THR A 18 -6.12 -10.85 -4.42
CA THR A 18 -5.28 -10.14 -5.37
C THR A 18 -6.04 -9.11 -6.20
N PHE A 19 -5.32 -8.38 -7.07
CA PHE A 19 -5.96 -7.48 -8.06
C PHE A 19 -6.91 -8.21 -9.01
N LYS A 20 -6.58 -9.45 -9.38
CA LYS A 20 -7.47 -10.27 -10.24
C LYS A 20 -8.77 -10.64 -9.53
N ASP A 21 -8.68 -11.01 -8.26
CA ASP A 21 -9.87 -11.31 -7.46
C ASP A 21 -10.76 -10.09 -7.31
N ALA A 22 -10.15 -8.92 -7.03
CA ALA A 22 -10.85 -7.65 -6.94
C ALA A 22 -11.52 -7.27 -8.28
N ALA A 23 -10.82 -7.41 -9.42
CA ALA A 23 -11.38 -7.14 -10.73
C ALA A 23 -12.62 -8.00 -11.01
N ALA A 24 -12.56 -9.30 -10.67
CA ALA A 24 -13.68 -10.22 -10.83
C ALA A 24 -14.88 -9.87 -9.93
N LEU A 25 -14.63 -9.21 -8.78
CA LEU A 25 -15.67 -8.83 -7.82
C LEU A 25 -16.41 -7.53 -8.20
N VAL A 26 -15.81 -6.66 -9.02
CA VAL A 26 -16.38 -5.34 -9.38
C VAL A 26 -17.83 -5.41 -9.89
N PRO A 27 -18.21 -6.32 -10.82
CA PRO A 27 -19.59 -6.39 -11.29
C PRO A 27 -20.60 -6.66 -10.17
N TYR A 28 -20.23 -7.51 -9.21
CA TYR A 28 -21.07 -7.82 -8.05
C TYR A 28 -21.23 -6.59 -7.14
N LEU A 29 -20.13 -5.89 -6.84
CA LEU A 29 -20.17 -4.68 -6.01
C LEU A 29 -21.02 -3.58 -6.67
N HIS A 30 -20.88 -3.40 -7.98
CA HIS A 30 -21.72 -2.48 -8.74
C HIS A 30 -23.21 -2.85 -8.64
N ALA A 31 -23.57 -4.13 -8.83
CA ALA A 31 -24.94 -4.59 -8.70
C ALA A 31 -25.50 -4.43 -7.27
N LEU A 32 -24.62 -4.48 -6.26
CA LEU A 32 -24.97 -4.22 -4.84
C LEU A 32 -25.22 -2.72 -4.57
N GLY A 33 -24.88 -1.82 -5.51
CA GLY A 33 -25.05 -0.36 -5.36
C GLY A 33 -23.83 0.33 -4.73
N ILE A 34 -22.67 -0.31 -4.73
CA ILE A 34 -21.40 0.31 -4.30
C ILE A 34 -20.92 1.25 -5.40
N THR A 35 -20.59 2.49 -5.04
CA THR A 35 -20.07 3.50 -5.97
C THR A 35 -18.56 3.57 -6.00
N ASP A 36 -17.90 3.18 -4.93
CA ASP A 36 -16.44 3.30 -4.79
C ASP A 36 -15.88 2.14 -3.97
N CYS A 37 -14.79 1.51 -4.48
CA CYS A 37 -14.02 0.57 -3.71
C CYS A 37 -13.04 1.31 -2.79
N TYR A 38 -12.96 0.90 -1.54
CA TYR A 38 -11.94 1.34 -0.59
C TYR A 38 -10.89 0.24 -0.46
N ALA A 39 -9.74 0.44 -1.09
CA ALA A 39 -8.64 -0.52 -1.05
C ALA A 39 -7.78 -0.32 0.20
N SER A 40 -7.40 -1.42 0.87
CA SER A 40 -6.27 -1.40 1.80
C SER A 40 -4.99 -0.99 1.09
N SER A 41 -3.88 -0.79 1.82
CA SER A 41 -2.60 -0.41 1.20
C SER A 41 -2.25 -1.34 0.02
N LEU A 42 -1.86 -0.72 -1.09
CA LEU A 42 -1.46 -1.41 -2.34
C LEU A 42 0.05 -1.39 -2.55
N LEU A 43 0.78 -0.62 -1.74
CA LEU A 43 2.22 -0.47 -1.87
C LEU A 43 2.96 -1.65 -1.25
N LYS A 44 4.21 -1.85 -1.66
CA LYS A 44 5.02 -3.01 -1.26
C LYS A 44 5.22 -3.04 0.25
N ALA A 45 4.61 -4.03 0.87
CA ALA A 45 4.68 -4.35 2.30
C ALA A 45 5.74 -5.42 2.58
N ALA A 46 5.95 -5.74 3.84
CA ALA A 46 6.77 -6.88 4.25
C ALA A 46 6.24 -8.19 3.61
N PRO A 47 7.12 -9.14 3.28
CA PRO A 47 6.70 -10.43 2.73
C PRO A 47 5.62 -11.09 3.59
N GLU A 48 4.63 -11.71 2.94
CA GLU A 48 3.51 -12.42 3.56
C GLU A 48 2.62 -11.53 4.46
N SER A 49 2.71 -10.20 4.35
CA SER A 49 1.86 -9.29 5.10
C SER A 49 0.39 -9.45 4.72
N MET A 50 -0.45 -9.80 5.70
CA MET A 50 -1.89 -9.96 5.49
C MET A 50 -2.66 -8.63 5.52
N HIS A 51 -2.03 -7.55 5.97
CA HIS A 51 -2.67 -6.24 6.13
C HIS A 51 -2.08 -5.13 5.24
N GLY A 52 -0.80 -5.24 4.82
CA GLY A 52 -0.14 -4.30 3.91
C GLY A 52 0.29 -2.97 4.52
N TYR A 53 0.22 -2.80 5.87
CA TYR A 53 0.56 -1.55 6.54
C TYR A 53 2.00 -1.50 7.07
N ASP A 54 2.75 -2.56 6.94
CA ASP A 54 4.19 -2.68 7.23
C ASP A 54 5.02 -2.42 5.96
N LEU A 55 4.84 -1.23 5.41
CA LEU A 55 5.42 -0.79 4.14
C LEU A 55 6.96 -0.89 4.16
N VAL A 56 7.55 -1.49 3.12
CA VAL A 56 9.00 -1.60 2.96
C VAL A 56 9.53 -0.83 1.75
N GLU A 57 8.68 -0.56 0.75
CA GLU A 57 9.05 0.20 -0.45
C GLU A 57 7.86 1.05 -0.91
N PRO A 58 7.88 2.39 -0.72
CA PRO A 58 6.75 3.25 -1.03
C PRO A 58 6.61 3.58 -2.53
N GLY A 59 7.61 3.25 -3.34
CA GLY A 59 7.65 3.60 -4.76
C GLY A 59 7.04 2.57 -5.70
N THR A 60 6.60 1.40 -5.20
CA THR A 60 6.13 0.28 -6.03
C THR A 60 4.86 -0.35 -5.46
N LEU A 61 4.05 -0.93 -6.35
CA LEU A 61 2.94 -1.80 -5.94
C LEU A 61 3.50 -3.07 -5.28
N ASN A 62 2.73 -3.65 -4.37
CA ASN A 62 3.09 -4.92 -3.74
C ASN A 62 2.96 -6.07 -4.75
N PRO A 63 4.07 -6.75 -5.13
CA PRO A 63 4.03 -7.83 -6.11
C PRO A 63 3.21 -9.05 -5.66
N GLU A 64 2.97 -9.21 -4.35
CA GLU A 64 2.09 -10.26 -3.83
C GLU A 64 0.62 -10.05 -4.15
N LEU A 65 0.22 -8.82 -4.54
CA LEU A 65 -1.14 -8.49 -4.95
C LEU A 65 -1.38 -8.71 -6.45
N GLY A 66 -0.31 -8.88 -7.22
CA GLY A 66 -0.33 -9.04 -8.67
C GLY A 66 0.64 -8.10 -9.37
N SER A 67 0.65 -8.13 -10.69
CA SER A 67 1.46 -7.25 -11.54
C SER A 67 0.79 -5.88 -11.75
N ASP A 68 1.54 -4.95 -12.38
CA ASP A 68 0.99 -3.65 -12.81
C ASP A 68 -0.16 -3.83 -13.82
N GLU A 69 -0.07 -4.86 -14.68
CA GLU A 69 -1.15 -5.21 -15.61
C GLU A 69 -2.39 -5.72 -14.88
N ASP A 70 -2.22 -6.49 -13.81
CA ASP A 70 -3.34 -6.96 -12.99
C ASP A 70 -4.01 -5.80 -12.26
N PHE A 71 -3.24 -4.83 -11.78
CA PHE A 71 -3.79 -3.58 -11.23
C PHE A 71 -4.54 -2.78 -12.30
N ALA A 72 -3.99 -2.68 -13.52
CA ALA A 72 -4.66 -2.01 -14.63
C ALA A 72 -6.01 -2.69 -14.97
N LEU A 73 -6.08 -4.03 -14.97
CA LEU A 73 -7.33 -4.76 -15.16
C LEU A 73 -8.37 -4.42 -14.08
N PHE A 74 -7.96 -4.32 -12.83
CA PHE A 74 -8.85 -3.91 -11.74
C PHE A 74 -9.34 -2.47 -11.92
N ALA A 75 -8.44 -1.54 -12.25
CA ALA A 75 -8.78 -0.15 -12.49
C ALA A 75 -9.73 0.03 -13.69
N ASP A 76 -9.51 -0.73 -14.77
CA ASP A 76 -10.39 -0.73 -15.94
C ASP A 76 -11.77 -1.32 -15.63
N ALA A 77 -11.84 -2.38 -14.82
CA ALA A 77 -13.12 -2.93 -14.37
C ALA A 77 -13.92 -1.90 -13.57
N LEU A 78 -13.30 -1.17 -12.65
CA LEU A 78 -13.94 -0.07 -11.93
C LEU A 78 -14.45 1.02 -12.88
N LYS A 79 -13.61 1.44 -13.83
CA LYS A 79 -13.96 2.46 -14.82
C LYS A 79 -15.14 2.04 -15.70
N GLN A 80 -15.20 0.78 -16.15
CA GLN A 80 -16.31 0.25 -16.95
C GLN A 80 -17.66 0.29 -16.19
N HIS A 81 -17.63 0.26 -14.87
CA HIS A 81 -18.81 0.31 -14.01
C HIS A 81 -19.04 1.70 -13.40
N ASP A 82 -18.33 2.73 -13.85
CA ASP A 82 -18.34 4.08 -13.26
C ASP A 82 -18.10 4.09 -11.74
N MET A 83 -17.27 3.18 -11.25
CA MET A 83 -16.88 3.09 -9.84
C MET A 83 -15.55 3.80 -9.58
N GLY A 84 -15.43 4.40 -8.39
CA GLY A 84 -14.20 5.03 -7.92
C GLY A 84 -13.29 4.07 -7.14
N LEU A 85 -12.05 4.51 -6.93
CA LEU A 85 -11.07 3.82 -6.08
C LEU A 85 -10.56 4.80 -5.02
N LEU A 86 -10.74 4.46 -3.75
CA LEU A 86 -10.11 5.10 -2.60
C LEU A 86 -8.96 4.20 -2.15
N VAL A 87 -7.76 4.73 -2.09
CA VAL A 87 -6.57 3.97 -1.68
C VAL A 87 -6.16 4.40 -0.28
N ASP A 88 -6.01 3.41 0.60
CA ASP A 88 -5.44 3.61 1.93
C ASP A 88 -3.91 3.70 1.84
N VAL A 89 -3.34 4.74 2.41
CA VAL A 89 -1.89 4.97 2.41
C VAL A 89 -1.38 5.21 3.82
N VAL A 90 -0.17 4.74 4.11
CA VAL A 90 0.51 4.92 5.39
C VAL A 90 1.74 5.81 5.19
N PRO A 91 1.63 7.14 5.43
CA PRO A 91 2.74 8.05 5.22
C PRO A 91 3.64 8.23 6.45
N ASN A 92 3.25 7.69 7.60
CA ASN A 92 3.82 8.03 8.92
C ASN A 92 4.72 6.95 9.52
N HIS A 93 4.83 5.77 8.90
CA HIS A 93 5.74 4.71 9.34
C HIS A 93 6.05 3.72 8.23
N MET A 94 7.10 2.92 8.44
CA MET A 94 7.51 1.81 7.57
C MET A 94 7.78 0.57 8.43
N GLY A 95 7.67 -0.61 7.81
CA GLY A 95 8.12 -1.87 8.41
C GLY A 95 9.64 -1.91 8.50
N ILE A 96 10.21 -2.08 9.67
CA ILE A 96 11.66 -2.16 9.91
C ILE A 96 12.13 -3.54 10.38
N GLY A 97 11.19 -4.47 10.57
CA GLY A 97 11.48 -5.83 11.08
C GLY A 97 12.01 -6.82 10.04
N THR A 98 12.17 -6.43 8.78
CA THR A 98 12.59 -7.27 7.67
C THR A 98 13.71 -6.60 6.87
N PRO A 99 14.63 -7.37 6.26
CA PRO A 99 15.70 -6.84 5.42
C PRO A 99 15.20 -6.21 4.10
N ASP A 100 13.92 -6.35 3.77
CA ASP A 100 13.34 -5.82 2.54
C ASP A 100 13.20 -4.29 2.53
N ASN A 101 13.20 -3.64 3.70
CA ASN A 101 13.25 -2.19 3.80
C ASN A 101 14.67 -1.66 3.58
N ARG A 102 15.03 -1.44 2.32
CA ARG A 102 16.37 -0.96 1.94
C ARG A 102 16.68 0.44 2.46
N TRP A 103 15.67 1.28 2.70
CA TRP A 103 15.87 2.62 3.26
C TRP A 103 16.33 2.54 4.70
N TRP A 104 15.71 1.64 5.49
CA TRP A 104 16.10 1.42 6.87
C TRP A 104 17.49 0.78 6.98
N TRP A 105 17.79 -0.19 6.12
CA TRP A 105 19.10 -0.84 6.10
C TRP A 105 20.23 0.13 5.72
N ASP A 106 20.01 1.04 4.77
CA ASP A 106 20.97 2.12 4.46
C ASP A 106 21.28 2.97 5.71
N VAL A 107 20.26 3.29 6.50
CA VAL A 107 20.42 4.04 7.76
C VAL A 107 21.21 3.23 8.80
N LEU A 108 20.94 1.93 8.93
CA LEU A 108 21.69 1.07 9.87
C LEU A 108 23.18 0.93 9.48
N GLU A 109 23.48 0.90 8.19
CA GLU A 109 24.87 0.81 7.70
C GLU A 109 25.64 2.14 7.76
N ASN A 110 25.00 3.24 7.41
CA ASN A 110 25.66 4.51 7.14
C ASN A 110 25.33 5.62 8.17
N GLY A 111 24.43 5.33 9.12
CA GLY A 111 24.07 6.27 10.19
C GLY A 111 23.52 7.60 9.68
N PRO A 112 23.87 8.73 10.33
CA PRO A 112 23.39 10.06 9.94
C PRO A 112 23.76 10.49 8.51
N GLY A 113 24.77 9.84 7.90
CA GLY A 113 25.22 10.08 6.54
C GLY A 113 24.43 9.31 5.46
N ALA A 114 23.51 8.45 5.86
CA ALA A 114 22.70 7.64 4.95
C ALA A 114 21.85 8.52 4.03
N ARG A 115 21.69 8.08 2.77
CA ARG A 115 20.82 8.76 1.80
C ARG A 115 19.39 8.93 2.33
N TYR A 116 18.90 7.94 3.05
CA TYR A 116 17.53 7.88 3.55
C TYR A 116 17.41 8.29 5.02
N ALA A 117 18.45 8.82 5.66
CA ALA A 117 18.41 9.23 7.08
C ALA A 117 17.27 10.22 7.37
N ALA A 118 16.98 11.14 6.45
CA ALA A 118 15.91 12.12 6.58
C ALA A 118 14.49 11.55 6.41
N ALA A 119 14.36 10.30 5.97
CA ALA A 119 13.06 9.63 5.84
C ALA A 119 12.56 9.04 7.19
N PHE A 120 13.43 9.01 8.20
CA PHE A 120 13.13 8.46 9.51
C PHE A 120 13.35 9.53 10.59
N ASP A 121 12.44 9.58 11.57
CA ASP A 121 12.56 10.46 12.73
C ASP A 121 13.47 9.81 13.79
N ILE A 122 14.78 10.07 13.67
CA ILE A 122 15.81 9.46 14.51
C ILE A 122 16.49 10.54 15.36
N ASP A 123 16.47 10.37 16.69
CA ASP A 123 17.31 11.15 17.56
C ASP A 123 18.75 10.58 17.56
N TRP A 124 19.66 11.30 16.90
CA TRP A 124 21.06 10.93 16.83
C TRP A 124 21.87 11.35 18.05
N THR A 125 21.24 12.03 19.01
CA THR A 125 21.92 12.51 20.22
C THR A 125 21.82 11.45 21.32
N PRO A 126 22.92 10.87 21.82
CA PRO A 126 22.85 9.89 22.88
C PRO A 126 22.30 10.53 24.16
N LEU A 127 21.37 9.83 24.82
CA LEU A 127 20.72 10.27 26.05
C LEU A 127 21.70 10.42 27.23
N LYS A 128 22.83 9.72 27.19
CA LYS A 128 23.93 9.83 28.19
C LYS A 128 25.26 9.86 27.45
N ARG A 129 26.07 10.85 27.77
CA ARG A 129 27.52 10.81 27.52
C ARG A 129 28.15 10.15 28.73
N GLU A 130 28.63 8.92 28.59
CA GLU A 130 29.54 8.33 29.55
C GLU A 130 30.95 8.90 29.36
#